data_789810b97226aeeb41e8ce38d5af6ef1
#
_entry.id   789810b97226aeeb41e8ce38d5af6ef1
#
_cell.length_a   1.000
_cell.length_b   1.000
_cell.length_c   1.000
_cell.angle_alpha   90.00
_cell.angle_beta   90.00
_cell.angle_gamma   90.00
#
_symmetry.space_group_name_H-M   'P 1'
#
loop_
_entity.id
_entity.type
_entity.pdbx_description
1 polymer ?
#
loop_
_entity_poly.entity_id
_entity_poly.type
_entity_poly.pdbx_seq_one_letter_code
_entity_poly.pdbx_strand_id
1 'polypeptide(L)'
;MALLIAIAILAFGIFLYYAIGPGISESKLPRSGILALGEATAPPAKPDRITVVSYNIGYGSGLKNNQEPATEAEVRANLQRMASDLQQLKPDLLFLQEVDFYSRRSFDVDQMRYLAEKLGLAHGAYVLTWNKNYVAWPYWPPDRHFGRVVSGQAVLSRFPIQSQQLIEFPKPPNNPFWYNWFYLDRIVQHLILDLGGEQVSVYNLHLEAFSAATREEQIGQLGRLIKADPFPAKIAAGDFNLADPIVPDREDSDRDLKGLLKVFAANTGLSPFKAEAPFYSMPSSGAYKLIDHIFYSPGFRLEKAGNIADSTASDHLAVWAILSPL
;
A
#
# COMPACT_ATOMS: atom_id res chain seq x y z
N MET A 1 -2.91 -32.28 38.12
CA MET A 1 -2.00 -31.85 37.04
C MET A 1 -2.64 -32.02 35.67
N ALA A 2 -3.11 -33.22 35.26
CA ALA A 2 -3.70 -33.43 33.92
C ALA A 2 -4.91 -32.53 33.61
N LEU A 3 -5.83 -32.31 34.56
CA LEU A 3 -6.98 -31.41 34.38
C LEU A 3 -6.57 -29.96 34.15
N LEU A 4 -5.56 -29.45 34.86
CA LEU A 4 -5.05 -28.08 34.68
C LEU A 4 -4.40 -27.91 33.32
N ILE A 5 -3.67 -28.91 32.84
CA ILE A 5 -3.08 -28.93 31.50
C ILE A 5 -4.19 -28.93 30.44
N ALA A 6 -5.22 -29.76 30.61
CA ALA A 6 -6.34 -29.79 29.67
C ALA A 6 -7.08 -28.44 29.60
N ILE A 7 -7.32 -27.81 30.76
CA ILE A 7 -7.93 -26.47 30.82
C ILE A 7 -7.04 -25.42 30.11
N ALA A 8 -5.73 -25.46 30.35
CA ALA A 8 -4.79 -24.52 29.70
C ALA A 8 -4.76 -24.70 28.17
N ILE A 9 -4.77 -25.94 27.67
CA ILE A 9 -4.83 -26.22 26.22
C ILE A 9 -6.16 -25.73 25.64
N LEU A 10 -7.27 -25.99 26.32
CA LEU A 10 -8.58 -25.51 25.87
C LEU A 10 -8.62 -23.98 25.83
N ALA A 11 -8.16 -23.31 26.88
CA ALA A 11 -8.12 -21.85 26.96
C ALA A 11 -7.22 -21.25 25.87
N PHE A 12 -6.06 -21.85 25.60
CA PHE A 12 -5.19 -21.45 24.50
C PHE A 12 -5.86 -21.67 23.13
N GLY A 13 -6.54 -22.78 22.92
CA GLY A 13 -7.30 -23.05 21.69
C GLY A 13 -8.40 -22.02 21.44
N ILE A 14 -9.16 -21.66 22.48
CA ILE A 14 -10.19 -20.62 22.42
C ILE A 14 -9.57 -19.26 22.09
N PHE A 15 -8.47 -18.92 22.77
CA PHE A 15 -7.74 -17.68 22.49
C PHE A 15 -7.21 -17.63 21.05
N LEU A 16 -6.63 -18.74 20.56
CA LEU A 16 -6.13 -18.82 19.19
C LEU A 16 -7.27 -18.67 18.17
N TYR A 17 -8.38 -19.36 18.38
CA TYR A 17 -9.57 -19.21 17.54
C TYR A 17 -10.07 -17.76 17.51
N TYR A 18 -10.13 -17.09 18.66
CA TYR A 18 -10.45 -15.66 18.75
C TYR A 18 -9.43 -14.83 17.98
N ALA A 19 -8.12 -15.04 18.20
CA ALA A 19 -7.06 -14.22 17.67
C ALA A 19 -7.01 -14.24 16.13
N ILE A 20 -7.18 -15.41 15.50
CA ILE A 20 -7.18 -15.56 14.03
C ILE A 20 -8.46 -15.06 13.37
N GLY A 21 -9.55 -14.93 14.14
CA GLY A 21 -10.82 -14.40 13.65
C GLY A 21 -10.71 -12.96 13.15
N PRO A 22 -11.71 -12.47 12.41
CA PRO A 22 -11.70 -11.12 11.84
C PRO A 22 -11.83 -10.06 12.94
N GLY A 23 -10.98 -9.02 12.89
CA GLY A 23 -11.02 -7.88 13.80
C GLY A 23 -12.26 -7.01 13.61
N ILE A 24 -12.82 -7.03 12.38
CA ILE A 24 -14.12 -6.47 12.04
C ILE A 24 -14.88 -7.46 11.14
N SER A 25 -16.18 -7.61 11.35
CA SER A 25 -16.99 -8.50 10.52
C SER A 25 -17.22 -7.93 9.12
N GLU A 26 -17.33 -8.80 8.13
CA GLU A 26 -17.61 -8.41 6.74
C GLU A 26 -18.94 -7.67 6.57
N SER A 27 -19.91 -7.90 7.46
CA SER A 27 -21.18 -7.15 7.47
C SER A 27 -21.02 -5.68 7.88
N LYS A 28 -19.97 -5.34 8.64
CA LYS A 28 -19.66 -3.96 9.05
C LYS A 28 -18.66 -3.29 8.11
N LEU A 29 -17.65 -4.02 7.69
CA LEU A 29 -16.66 -3.58 6.73
C LEU A 29 -16.32 -4.76 5.81
N PRO A 30 -16.86 -4.80 4.58
CA PRO A 30 -16.49 -5.81 3.58
C PRO A 30 -14.98 -5.83 3.32
N ARG A 31 -14.47 -6.97 2.85
CA ARG A 31 -13.04 -7.12 2.51
C ARG A 31 -12.55 -6.03 1.53
N SER A 32 -13.43 -5.50 0.71
CA SER A 32 -13.13 -4.41 -0.21
C SER A 32 -14.38 -3.59 -0.53
N GLY A 33 -14.18 -2.36 -0.99
CA GLY A 33 -15.27 -1.51 -1.40
C GLY A 33 -14.82 -0.31 -2.22
N ILE A 34 -15.76 0.22 -3.01
CA ILE A 34 -15.65 1.51 -3.68
C ILE A 34 -16.58 2.47 -2.94
N LEU A 35 -16.07 3.64 -2.60
CA LEU A 35 -16.76 4.63 -1.75
C LEU A 35 -16.81 5.99 -2.43
N ALA A 36 -17.96 6.64 -2.33
CA ALA A 36 -18.06 8.09 -2.49
C ALA A 36 -17.65 8.72 -1.14
N LEU A 37 -16.62 9.55 -1.15
CA LEU A 37 -16.02 10.15 0.05
C LEU A 37 -16.29 11.66 0.16
N GLY A 38 -16.77 12.28 -0.91
CA GLY A 38 -17.14 13.68 -0.97
C GLY A 38 -18.46 13.86 -1.73
N GLU A 39 -18.91 15.11 -1.82
CA GLU A 39 -20.06 15.45 -2.66
C GLU A 39 -19.74 15.13 -4.13
N ALA A 40 -20.69 14.49 -4.81
CA ALA A 40 -20.58 14.22 -6.23
C ALA A 40 -20.63 15.56 -7.00
N THR A 41 -19.48 16.06 -7.37
CA THR A 41 -19.40 17.13 -8.38
C THR A 41 -19.64 16.51 -9.76
N ALA A 42 -20.00 17.33 -10.74
CA ALA A 42 -20.09 16.85 -12.13
C ALA A 42 -18.80 16.13 -12.50
N PRO A 43 -18.86 15.03 -13.33
CA PRO A 43 -17.65 14.33 -13.74
C PRO A 43 -16.62 15.33 -14.24
N PRO A 44 -15.38 15.28 -13.75
CA PRO A 44 -14.35 16.21 -14.20
C PRO A 44 -14.12 16.01 -15.70
N ALA A 45 -13.90 17.12 -16.42
CA ALA A 45 -13.45 17.05 -17.82
C ALA A 45 -12.13 16.27 -17.92
N LYS A 46 -11.83 15.74 -19.13
CA LYS A 46 -10.53 15.09 -19.40
C LYS A 46 -9.42 16.07 -19.02
N PRO A 47 -8.50 15.67 -18.12
CA PRO A 47 -7.44 16.56 -17.66
C PRO A 47 -6.30 16.60 -18.68
N ASP A 48 -5.66 17.77 -18.81
CA ASP A 48 -4.42 17.89 -19.61
C ASP A 48 -3.24 17.18 -18.93
N ARG A 49 -3.31 17.05 -17.60
CA ARG A 49 -2.30 16.38 -16.77
C ARG A 49 -2.92 15.85 -15.49
N ILE A 50 -2.33 14.79 -14.96
CA ILE A 50 -2.69 14.19 -13.66
C ILE A 50 -1.45 14.09 -12.78
N THR A 51 -1.63 14.35 -11.49
CA THR A 51 -0.62 14.11 -10.46
C THR A 51 -0.92 12.77 -9.80
N VAL A 52 -0.03 11.82 -10.00
CA VAL A 52 -0.08 10.47 -9.44
C VAL A 52 0.90 10.39 -8.27
N VAL A 53 0.45 9.93 -7.12
CA VAL A 53 1.29 9.75 -5.92
C VAL A 53 1.16 8.33 -5.42
N SER A 54 2.28 7.72 -5.01
CA SER A 54 2.32 6.46 -4.25
C SER A 54 2.95 6.71 -2.90
N TYR A 55 2.31 6.18 -1.84
CA TYR A 55 2.78 6.38 -0.48
C TYR A 55 2.46 5.20 0.43
N ASN A 56 3.48 4.48 0.86
CA ASN A 56 3.37 3.58 1.99
C ASN A 56 3.37 4.44 3.27
N ILE A 57 2.22 4.47 3.99
CA ILE A 57 2.02 5.36 5.13
C ILE A 57 2.41 4.75 6.48
N GLY A 58 2.96 3.51 6.49
CA GLY A 58 3.45 2.86 7.70
C GLY A 58 2.42 2.84 8.84
N TYR A 59 1.14 2.67 8.52
CA TYR A 59 0.02 2.71 9.49
C TYR A 59 -0.04 3.99 10.35
N GLY A 60 0.63 5.06 9.92
CA GLY A 60 0.73 6.32 10.67
C GLY A 60 1.70 6.27 11.85
N SER A 61 2.55 5.24 11.95
CA SER A 61 3.49 5.08 13.07
C SER A 61 4.74 5.96 12.98
N GLY A 62 4.92 6.69 11.87
CA GLY A 62 6.10 7.53 11.64
C GLY A 62 7.36 6.69 11.51
N LEU A 63 8.46 7.16 12.10
CA LEU A 63 9.75 6.46 12.05
C LEU A 63 9.84 5.25 13.01
N LYS A 64 8.82 4.97 13.80
CA LYS A 64 8.82 3.84 14.76
C LYS A 64 8.75 2.48 14.06
N ASN A 65 8.38 2.45 12.79
CA ASN A 65 8.46 1.28 11.91
C ASN A 65 7.91 -0.01 12.57
N ASN A 66 6.75 0.09 13.22
CA ASN A 66 6.08 -1.02 13.92
C ASN A 66 6.90 -1.72 15.03
N GLN A 67 8.04 -1.18 15.45
CA GLN A 67 8.86 -1.75 16.53
C GLN A 67 8.47 -1.19 17.91
N GLU A 68 8.01 0.05 17.92
CA GLU A 68 7.51 0.71 19.12
C GLU A 68 6.08 1.21 18.90
N PRO A 69 5.20 1.09 19.92
CA PRO A 69 3.86 1.64 19.79
C PRO A 69 3.91 3.16 19.65
N ALA A 70 3.18 3.69 18.68
CA ALA A 70 2.93 5.12 18.60
C ALA A 70 1.81 5.49 19.60
N THR A 71 1.86 6.71 20.12
CA THR A 71 0.74 7.30 20.86
C THR A 71 -0.33 7.84 19.90
N GLU A 72 -1.55 8.04 20.39
CA GLU A 72 -2.62 8.64 19.56
C GLU A 72 -2.21 10.00 19.01
N ALA A 73 -1.58 10.83 19.83
CA ALA A 73 -1.09 12.15 19.42
C ALA A 73 -0.08 12.05 18.28
N GLU A 74 0.85 11.09 18.34
CA GLU A 74 1.82 10.86 17.28
C GLU A 74 1.16 10.38 15.98
N VAL A 75 0.23 9.41 16.04
CA VAL A 75 -0.50 8.93 14.86
C VAL A 75 -1.25 10.07 14.18
N ARG A 76 -1.96 10.90 14.98
CA ARG A 76 -2.70 12.05 14.45
C ARG A 76 -1.78 13.12 13.87
N ALA A 77 -0.64 13.39 14.53
CA ALA A 77 0.36 14.34 14.03
C ALA A 77 1.00 13.86 12.73
N ASN A 78 1.33 12.55 12.61
CA ASN A 78 1.85 11.96 11.39
C ASN A 78 0.84 12.07 10.23
N LEU A 79 -0.43 11.72 10.46
CA LEU A 79 -1.47 11.85 9.44
C LEU A 79 -1.68 13.30 9.02
N GLN A 80 -1.66 14.25 9.96
CA GLN A 80 -1.72 15.68 9.64
C GLN A 80 -0.53 16.13 8.81
N ARG A 81 0.67 15.67 9.14
CA ARG A 81 1.88 15.96 8.36
C ARG A 81 1.79 15.37 6.95
N MET A 82 1.39 14.09 6.81
CA MET A 82 1.15 13.46 5.51
C MET A 82 0.17 14.28 4.66
N ALA A 83 -0.96 14.69 5.24
CA ALA A 83 -1.94 15.51 4.55
C ALA A 83 -1.34 16.85 4.09
N SER A 84 -0.58 17.53 4.95
CA SER A 84 0.06 18.82 4.62
C SER A 84 1.10 18.67 3.51
N ASP A 85 1.90 17.61 3.56
CA ASP A 85 2.92 17.32 2.55
C ASP A 85 2.27 17.00 1.19
N LEU A 86 1.21 16.18 1.19
CA LEU A 86 0.45 15.80 -0.01
C LEU A 86 -0.34 16.98 -0.62
N GLN A 87 -0.87 17.89 0.19
CA GLN A 87 -1.58 19.09 -0.29
C GLN A 87 -0.73 19.95 -1.23
N GLN A 88 0.58 19.96 -1.05
CA GLN A 88 1.50 20.71 -1.91
C GLN A 88 1.54 20.15 -3.33
N LEU A 89 1.35 18.84 -3.48
CA LEU A 89 1.33 18.14 -4.77
C LEU A 89 -0.04 18.21 -5.45
N LYS A 90 -1.13 18.42 -4.70
CA LYS A 90 -2.51 18.36 -5.18
C LYS A 90 -2.76 17.07 -5.99
N PRO A 91 -2.66 15.89 -5.36
CA PRO A 91 -2.77 14.62 -6.07
C PRO A 91 -4.15 14.45 -6.72
N ASP A 92 -4.15 13.94 -7.94
CA ASP A 92 -5.36 13.49 -8.63
C ASP A 92 -5.66 12.03 -8.33
N LEU A 93 -4.58 11.24 -8.21
CA LEU A 93 -4.59 9.83 -7.84
C LEU A 93 -3.58 9.61 -6.71
N LEU A 94 -4.02 9.00 -5.61
CA LEU A 94 -3.18 8.67 -4.47
C LEU A 94 -3.29 7.17 -4.16
N PHE A 95 -2.21 6.46 -4.34
CA PHE A 95 -2.04 5.03 -4.06
C PHE A 95 -1.44 4.88 -2.67
N LEU A 96 -2.17 4.24 -1.77
CA LEU A 96 -1.78 4.09 -0.37
C LEU A 96 -1.54 2.63 -0.03
N GLN A 97 -0.45 2.36 0.66
CA GLN A 97 -0.12 1.06 1.25
C GLN A 97 0.01 1.22 2.76
N GLU A 98 -0.15 0.12 3.49
CA GLU A 98 -0.12 0.11 4.96
C GLU A 98 -1.10 1.10 5.61
N VAL A 99 -2.35 1.02 5.18
CA VAL A 99 -3.46 1.86 5.67
C VAL A 99 -4.21 1.13 6.77
N ASP A 100 -4.32 1.73 7.95
CA ASP A 100 -5.23 1.25 8.99
C ASP A 100 -6.62 1.86 8.83
N PHE A 101 -7.65 1.02 9.02
CA PHE A 101 -9.06 1.43 9.00
C PHE A 101 -9.66 1.44 10.42
N TYR A 102 -9.47 0.33 11.17
CA TYR A 102 -9.96 0.15 12.55
C TYR A 102 -8.98 -0.68 13.37
N SER A 103 -7.70 -0.31 13.33
CA SER A 103 -6.65 -1.00 14.07
C SER A 103 -6.42 -0.39 15.44
N ARG A 104 -6.23 -1.23 16.47
CA ARG A 104 -5.93 -0.76 17.84
C ARG A 104 -4.64 0.06 17.90
N ARG A 105 -3.61 -0.36 17.15
CA ARG A 105 -2.30 0.31 17.09
C ARG A 105 -2.37 1.76 16.58
N SER A 106 -3.40 2.09 15.81
CA SER A 106 -3.65 3.42 15.26
C SER A 106 -4.90 4.09 15.84
N PHE A 107 -5.37 3.61 17.01
CA PHE A 107 -6.48 4.20 17.77
C PHE A 107 -7.79 4.27 16.97
N ASP A 108 -8.03 3.26 16.15
CA ASP A 108 -9.22 3.10 15.31
C ASP A 108 -9.46 4.26 14.31
N VAL A 109 -8.42 5.01 13.97
CA VAL A 109 -8.50 6.06 12.95
C VAL A 109 -8.65 5.43 11.57
N ASP A 110 -9.70 5.78 10.84
CA ASP A 110 -9.83 5.49 9.41
C ASP A 110 -8.92 6.45 8.62
N GLN A 111 -7.70 5.97 8.34
CA GLN A 111 -6.64 6.79 7.74
C GLN A 111 -6.96 7.17 6.30
N MET A 112 -7.66 6.28 5.56
CA MET A 112 -8.10 6.58 4.20
C MET A 112 -9.10 7.74 4.17
N ARG A 113 -10.15 7.70 5.01
CA ARG A 113 -11.14 8.78 5.08
C ARG A 113 -10.54 10.09 5.56
N TYR A 114 -9.64 10.02 6.54
CA TYR A 114 -8.92 11.19 7.03
C TYR A 114 -8.15 11.90 5.90
N LEU A 115 -7.35 11.15 5.13
CA LEU A 115 -6.59 11.72 4.01
C LEU A 115 -7.50 12.20 2.88
N ALA A 116 -8.55 11.46 2.54
CA ALA A 116 -9.53 11.86 1.53
C ALA A 116 -10.16 13.21 1.86
N GLU A 117 -10.62 13.40 3.11
CA GLU A 117 -11.19 14.66 3.59
C GLU A 117 -10.20 15.81 3.49
N LYS A 118 -8.97 15.61 4.00
CA LYS A 118 -7.93 16.65 4.00
C LYS A 118 -7.46 17.06 2.60
N LEU A 119 -7.51 16.13 1.64
CA LEU A 119 -7.07 16.35 0.27
C LEU A 119 -8.21 16.72 -0.70
N GLY A 120 -9.47 16.63 -0.25
CA GLY A 120 -10.63 16.86 -1.10
C GLY A 120 -10.79 15.82 -2.22
N LEU A 121 -10.37 14.57 -1.98
CA LEU A 121 -10.51 13.47 -2.93
C LEU A 121 -11.87 12.79 -2.74
N ALA A 122 -12.73 12.89 -3.75
CA ALA A 122 -14.15 12.53 -3.63
C ALA A 122 -14.42 11.02 -3.82
N HIS A 123 -13.49 10.27 -4.39
CA HIS A 123 -13.66 8.84 -4.65
C HIS A 123 -12.55 8.05 -3.98
N GLY A 124 -12.90 6.86 -3.46
CA GLY A 124 -11.95 5.97 -2.85
C GLY A 124 -12.30 4.52 -3.07
N ALA A 125 -11.28 3.68 -3.13
CA ALA A 125 -11.45 2.22 -3.09
C ALA A 125 -10.44 1.65 -2.11
N TYR A 126 -10.86 0.63 -1.35
CA TYR A 126 -9.99 -0.03 -0.37
C TYR A 126 -10.04 -1.54 -0.49
N VAL A 127 -9.01 -2.19 0.02
CA VAL A 127 -8.96 -3.63 0.24
C VAL A 127 -8.30 -3.92 1.59
N LEU A 128 -8.91 -4.81 2.39
CA LEU A 128 -8.33 -5.31 3.62
C LEU A 128 -7.36 -6.45 3.29
N THR A 129 -6.10 -6.26 3.63
CA THR A 129 -5.04 -7.27 3.51
C THR A 129 -4.75 -7.93 4.84
N TRP A 130 -5.18 -7.32 5.94
CA TRP A 130 -4.97 -7.82 7.29
C TRP A 130 -6.17 -7.50 8.17
N ASN A 131 -6.95 -8.52 8.51
CA ASN A 131 -8.14 -8.40 9.35
C ASN A 131 -8.11 -9.49 10.43
N LYS A 132 -7.58 -9.15 11.63
CA LYS A 132 -7.40 -10.08 12.75
C LYS A 132 -7.82 -9.47 14.08
N ASN A 133 -8.46 -10.27 14.94
CA ASN A 133 -8.83 -9.83 16.29
C ASN A 133 -7.62 -9.55 17.17
N TYR A 134 -6.54 -10.31 16.99
CA TYR A 134 -5.35 -10.12 17.82
C TYR A 134 -4.08 -10.56 17.10
N VAL A 135 -3.14 -9.64 16.96
CA VAL A 135 -1.80 -9.86 16.43
C VAL A 135 -0.79 -9.60 17.54
N ALA A 136 -0.09 -10.65 17.95
CA ALA A 136 0.93 -10.61 19.00
C ALA A 136 2.30 -10.16 18.45
N TRP A 137 2.33 -9.00 17.80
CA TRP A 137 3.55 -8.41 17.29
C TRP A 137 3.76 -7.01 17.91
N PRO A 138 4.99 -6.62 18.30
CA PRO A 138 6.17 -7.48 18.49
C PRO A 138 5.91 -8.55 19.54
N TYR A 139 6.55 -9.72 19.45
CA TYR A 139 6.24 -10.85 20.36
C TYR A 139 6.48 -10.54 21.84
N TRP A 140 7.34 -9.61 22.15
CA TRP A 140 7.67 -9.20 23.50
C TRP A 140 8.07 -7.72 23.55
N PRO A 141 7.67 -6.97 24.57
CA PRO A 141 6.74 -7.36 25.65
C PRO A 141 5.27 -7.30 25.21
N PRO A 142 4.34 -8.04 25.86
CA PRO A 142 2.94 -8.16 25.43
C PRO A 142 2.14 -6.85 25.44
N ASP A 143 2.51 -5.86 26.22
CA ASP A 143 1.89 -4.53 26.27
C ASP A 143 2.10 -3.74 24.95
N ARG A 144 3.09 -4.14 24.13
CA ARG A 144 3.37 -3.56 22.81
C ARG A 144 2.65 -4.27 21.65
N HIS A 145 1.90 -5.34 21.93
CA HIS A 145 1.19 -6.07 20.87
C HIS A 145 0.22 -5.17 20.10
N PHE A 146 0.17 -5.33 18.78
CA PHE A 146 -0.77 -4.59 17.92
C PHE A 146 -2.22 -4.79 18.32
N GLY A 147 -2.56 -5.99 18.88
CA GLY A 147 -3.94 -6.33 19.21
C GLY A 147 -4.80 -6.48 17.96
N ARG A 148 -5.98 -5.85 17.93
CA ARG A 148 -6.82 -5.86 16.73
C ARG A 148 -6.16 -5.09 15.60
N VAL A 149 -6.10 -5.73 14.43
CA VAL A 149 -5.60 -5.16 13.19
C VAL A 149 -6.67 -5.26 12.12
N VAL A 150 -7.02 -4.13 11.53
CA VAL A 150 -7.89 -4.01 10.34
C VAL A 150 -7.22 -3.02 9.41
N SER A 151 -6.42 -3.53 8.48
CA SER A 151 -5.57 -2.72 7.62
C SER A 151 -5.47 -3.29 6.21
N GLY A 152 -4.94 -2.48 5.30
CA GLY A 152 -4.79 -2.88 3.91
C GLY A 152 -4.20 -1.79 3.02
N GLN A 153 -4.81 -1.65 1.85
CA GLN A 153 -4.42 -0.70 0.82
C GLN A 153 -5.63 0.13 0.40
N ALA A 154 -5.37 1.34 -0.13
CA ALA A 154 -6.42 2.18 -0.66
C ALA A 154 -5.95 2.98 -1.87
N VAL A 155 -6.87 3.32 -2.75
CA VAL A 155 -6.68 4.32 -3.80
C VAL A 155 -7.69 5.43 -3.58
N LEU A 156 -7.20 6.66 -3.51
CA LEU A 156 -8.02 7.86 -3.50
C LEU A 156 -7.93 8.55 -4.84
N SER A 157 -9.05 9.06 -5.34
CA SER A 157 -9.12 9.63 -6.67
C SER A 157 -10.03 10.85 -6.72
N ARG A 158 -9.62 11.84 -7.51
CA ARG A 158 -10.49 12.93 -7.95
C ARG A 158 -11.52 12.45 -8.99
N PHE A 159 -11.21 11.36 -9.68
CA PHE A 159 -12.03 10.81 -10.75
C PHE A 159 -12.88 9.63 -10.27
N PRO A 160 -14.05 9.38 -10.88
CA PRO A 160 -14.89 8.24 -10.53
C PRO A 160 -14.16 6.90 -10.71
N ILE A 161 -14.34 6.01 -9.72
CA ILE A 161 -13.87 4.63 -9.76
C ILE A 161 -15.05 3.76 -10.23
N GLN A 162 -14.93 3.16 -11.43
CA GLN A 162 -16.00 2.39 -12.05
C GLN A 162 -16.07 0.94 -11.57
N SER A 163 -14.91 0.34 -11.34
CA SER A 163 -14.84 -1.05 -10.88
C SER A 163 -13.56 -1.34 -10.11
N GLN A 164 -13.60 -2.42 -9.31
CA GLN A 164 -12.48 -2.95 -8.55
C GLN A 164 -12.42 -4.46 -8.67
N GLN A 165 -11.23 -4.99 -8.94
CA GLN A 165 -10.90 -6.40 -8.90
C GLN A 165 -9.72 -6.61 -7.97
N LEU A 166 -9.76 -7.68 -7.16
CA LEU A 166 -8.69 -8.06 -6.26
C LEU A 166 -7.98 -9.29 -6.80
N ILE A 167 -6.65 -9.23 -6.86
CA ILE A 167 -5.81 -10.35 -7.23
C ILE A 167 -4.89 -10.66 -6.06
N GLU A 168 -5.13 -11.79 -5.41
CA GLU A 168 -4.33 -12.24 -4.28
C GLU A 168 -3.07 -12.96 -4.76
N PHE A 169 -1.94 -12.57 -4.19
CA PHE A 169 -0.65 -13.18 -4.47
C PHE A 169 -0.34 -14.31 -3.49
N PRO A 170 0.50 -15.28 -3.90
CA PRO A 170 0.94 -16.34 -3.01
C PRO A 170 1.75 -15.77 -1.83
N LYS A 171 1.59 -16.40 -0.67
CA LYS A 171 2.44 -16.19 0.51
C LYS A 171 3.74 -16.99 0.37
N PRO A 172 4.81 -16.60 1.08
CA PRO A 172 6.04 -17.38 1.07
C PRO A 172 5.80 -18.86 1.41
N PRO A 173 6.21 -19.81 0.55
CA PRO A 173 5.91 -21.24 0.72
C PRO A 173 6.61 -21.85 1.95
N ASN A 174 7.69 -21.23 2.41
CA ASN A 174 8.46 -21.69 3.57
C ASN A 174 7.90 -21.19 4.91
N ASN A 175 6.87 -20.34 4.90
CA ASN A 175 6.22 -19.93 6.13
C ASN A 175 5.55 -21.13 6.79
N PRO A 176 5.72 -21.35 8.10
CA PRO A 176 4.92 -22.32 8.83
C PRO A 176 3.43 -22.02 8.66
N PHE A 177 2.58 -23.06 8.54
CA PHE A 177 1.15 -22.89 8.29
C PHE A 177 0.46 -22.00 9.35
N TRP A 178 0.87 -22.11 10.63
CA TRP A 178 0.35 -21.31 11.73
C TRP A 178 0.78 -19.83 11.65
N TYR A 179 1.95 -19.53 11.06
CA TYR A 179 2.41 -18.17 10.81
C TYR A 179 1.51 -17.48 9.78
N ASN A 180 1.11 -18.21 8.73
CA ASN A 180 0.22 -17.69 7.68
C ASN A 180 -1.18 -17.35 8.20
N TRP A 181 -1.62 -17.86 9.35
CA TRP A 181 -2.86 -17.44 9.99
C TRP A 181 -2.83 -15.98 10.43
N PHE A 182 -1.66 -15.44 10.74
CA PHE A 182 -1.46 -14.08 11.20
C PHE A 182 -0.77 -13.19 10.16
N TYR A 183 -0.18 -13.78 9.13
CA TYR A 183 0.53 -13.05 8.08
C TYR A 183 -0.48 -12.37 7.16
N LEU A 184 -0.19 -11.10 6.81
CA LEU A 184 -1.02 -10.30 5.91
C LEU A 184 -1.04 -10.88 4.49
N ASP A 185 -2.13 -10.62 3.76
CA ASP A 185 -2.26 -10.99 2.35
C ASP A 185 -1.58 -9.93 1.47
N ARG A 186 -0.88 -10.36 0.42
CA ARG A 186 -0.39 -9.47 -0.63
C ARG A 186 -1.39 -9.47 -1.76
N ILE A 187 -1.95 -8.31 -2.07
CA ILE A 187 -3.07 -8.15 -3.01
C ILE A 187 -2.71 -7.06 -4.01
N VAL A 188 -2.99 -7.30 -5.30
CA VAL A 188 -3.08 -6.24 -6.28
C VAL A 188 -4.52 -5.74 -6.28
N GLN A 189 -4.69 -4.47 -6.02
CA GLN A 189 -5.95 -3.76 -6.15
C GLN A 189 -5.99 -3.15 -7.56
N HIS A 190 -6.74 -3.79 -8.47
CA HIS A 190 -6.92 -3.36 -9.84
C HIS A 190 -8.22 -2.58 -9.97
N LEU A 191 -8.16 -1.35 -10.48
CA LEU A 191 -9.29 -0.46 -10.62
C LEU A 191 -9.40 0.04 -12.05
N ILE A 192 -10.64 0.32 -12.49
CA ILE A 192 -10.91 1.09 -13.69
C ILE A 192 -11.44 2.47 -13.26
N LEU A 193 -10.77 3.51 -13.71
CA LEU A 193 -11.12 4.91 -13.45
C LEU A 193 -11.68 5.54 -14.72
N ASP A 194 -12.56 6.54 -14.56
CA ASP A 194 -13.04 7.38 -15.65
C ASP A 194 -12.35 8.76 -15.57
N LEU A 195 -11.34 8.98 -16.39
CA LEU A 195 -10.62 10.24 -16.51
C LEU A 195 -11.31 11.21 -17.50
N GLY A 196 -12.56 11.56 -17.21
CA GLY A 196 -13.32 12.49 -18.07
C GLY A 196 -13.72 11.88 -19.41
N GLY A 197 -14.24 10.65 -19.39
CA GLY A 197 -14.69 9.88 -20.53
C GLY A 197 -13.66 8.89 -21.08
N GLU A 198 -12.43 8.87 -20.56
CA GLU A 198 -11.39 7.91 -20.91
C GLU A 198 -11.15 6.93 -19.77
N GLN A 199 -11.26 5.64 -20.06
CA GLN A 199 -11.03 4.60 -19.05
C GLN A 199 -9.54 4.34 -18.89
N VAL A 200 -9.08 4.38 -17.63
CA VAL A 200 -7.71 4.10 -17.24
C VAL A 200 -7.69 2.96 -16.25
N SER A 201 -6.87 1.97 -16.55
CA SER A 201 -6.62 0.82 -15.68
C SER A 201 -5.50 1.15 -14.70
N VAL A 202 -5.75 1.03 -13.38
CA VAL A 202 -4.75 1.32 -12.36
C VAL A 202 -4.56 0.15 -11.41
N TYR A 203 -3.32 -0.06 -10.98
CA TYR A 203 -2.88 -1.16 -10.13
C TYR A 203 -2.18 -0.60 -8.90
N ASN A 204 -2.80 -0.76 -7.73
CA ASN A 204 -2.17 -0.47 -6.44
C ASN A 204 -1.65 -1.77 -5.84
N LEU A 205 -0.40 -1.78 -5.41
CA LEU A 205 0.25 -2.99 -4.93
C LEU A 205 1.21 -2.74 -3.76
N HIS A 206 1.43 -3.79 -2.99
CA HIS A 206 2.47 -3.87 -1.98
C HIS A 206 3.02 -5.30 -2.02
N LEU A 207 4.21 -5.49 -2.64
CA LEU A 207 4.81 -6.81 -2.82
C LEU A 207 5.44 -7.35 -1.54
N GLU A 208 5.80 -8.64 -1.56
CA GLU A 208 6.43 -9.33 -0.44
C GLU A 208 7.74 -8.66 -0.01
N ALA A 209 7.87 -8.40 1.30
CA ALA A 209 9.01 -7.69 1.85
C ALA A 209 10.19 -8.59 2.23
N PHE A 210 9.91 -9.83 2.69
CA PHE A 210 10.90 -10.68 3.37
C PHE A 210 11.39 -11.87 2.55
N SER A 211 10.70 -12.22 1.44
CA SER A 211 11.05 -13.34 0.58
C SER A 211 11.32 -12.87 -0.85
N ALA A 212 12.59 -12.82 -1.24
CA ALA A 212 13.01 -12.44 -2.59
C ALA A 212 12.37 -13.35 -3.66
N ALA A 213 12.37 -14.67 -3.46
CA ALA A 213 11.79 -15.62 -4.42
C ALA A 213 10.27 -15.42 -4.58
N THR A 214 9.53 -15.15 -3.48
CA THR A 214 8.10 -14.86 -3.55
C THR A 214 7.84 -13.53 -4.23
N ARG A 215 8.67 -12.53 -4.00
CA ARG A 215 8.57 -11.21 -4.65
C ARG A 215 8.82 -11.30 -6.16
N GLU A 216 9.79 -12.12 -6.59
CA GLU A 216 10.03 -12.41 -8.01
C GLU A 216 8.81 -13.07 -8.67
N GLU A 217 8.20 -14.05 -8.02
CA GLU A 217 6.97 -14.69 -8.50
C GLU A 217 5.82 -13.68 -8.61
N GLN A 218 5.62 -12.83 -7.58
CA GLN A 218 4.58 -11.82 -7.52
C GLN A 218 4.72 -10.78 -8.64
N ILE A 219 5.93 -10.25 -8.89
CA ILE A 219 6.14 -9.29 -9.98
C ILE A 219 5.96 -9.95 -11.36
N GLY A 220 6.34 -11.21 -11.51
CA GLY A 220 6.08 -11.99 -12.72
C GLY A 220 4.58 -12.18 -12.97
N GLN A 221 3.81 -12.48 -11.92
CA GLN A 221 2.34 -12.58 -12.00
C GLN A 221 1.70 -11.23 -12.34
N LEU A 222 2.11 -10.15 -11.67
CA LEU A 222 1.67 -8.78 -11.98
C LEU A 222 1.94 -8.43 -13.45
N GLY A 223 3.14 -8.76 -13.97
CA GLY A 223 3.50 -8.51 -15.36
C GLY A 223 2.56 -9.21 -16.35
N ARG A 224 2.18 -10.46 -16.07
CA ARG A 224 1.21 -11.21 -16.88
C ARG A 224 -0.19 -10.57 -16.86
N LEU A 225 -0.65 -10.13 -15.69
CA LEU A 225 -1.95 -9.45 -15.52
C LEU A 225 -1.99 -8.15 -16.34
N ILE A 226 -0.98 -7.29 -16.19
CA ILE A 226 -0.92 -6.00 -16.91
C ILE A 226 -0.82 -6.22 -18.42
N LYS A 227 -0.09 -7.23 -18.87
CA LYS A 227 0.04 -7.56 -20.29
C LYS A 227 -1.28 -8.06 -20.90
N ALA A 228 -2.08 -8.80 -20.13
CA ALA A 228 -3.37 -9.32 -20.55
C ALA A 228 -4.51 -8.28 -20.47
N ASP A 229 -4.30 -7.18 -19.79
CA ASP A 229 -5.28 -6.11 -19.63
C ASP A 229 -5.52 -5.40 -20.98
N PRO A 230 -6.79 -5.32 -21.45
CA PRO A 230 -7.13 -4.73 -22.75
C PRO A 230 -7.07 -3.20 -22.78
N PHE A 231 -7.07 -2.52 -21.63
CA PHE A 231 -7.07 -1.07 -21.60
C PHE A 231 -5.71 -0.51 -22.07
N PRO A 232 -5.69 0.48 -22.99
CA PRO A 232 -4.45 1.06 -23.49
C PRO A 232 -3.77 1.95 -22.45
N ALA A 233 -4.56 2.69 -21.67
CA ALA A 233 -4.07 3.59 -20.64
C ALA A 233 -3.97 2.84 -19.30
N LYS A 234 -2.73 2.72 -18.77
CA LYS A 234 -2.44 1.95 -17.54
C LYS A 234 -1.48 2.69 -16.64
N ILE A 235 -1.69 2.56 -15.33
CA ILE A 235 -0.77 3.03 -14.29
C ILE A 235 -0.63 1.93 -13.25
N ALA A 236 0.60 1.53 -12.91
CA ALA A 236 0.88 0.63 -11.80
C ALA A 236 1.76 1.35 -10.78
N ALA A 237 1.29 1.45 -9.54
CA ALA A 237 2.00 2.18 -8.50
C ALA A 237 1.90 1.45 -7.15
N GLY A 238 2.92 1.61 -6.31
CA GLY A 238 2.94 1.01 -4.99
C GLY A 238 4.34 0.78 -4.47
N ASP A 239 4.38 0.09 -3.34
CA ASP A 239 5.60 -0.44 -2.75
C ASP A 239 5.92 -1.80 -3.39
N PHE A 240 6.91 -1.80 -4.25
CA PHE A 240 7.39 -3.01 -4.93
C PHE A 240 8.34 -3.83 -4.05
N ASN A 241 8.82 -3.26 -2.95
CA ASN A 241 9.88 -3.86 -2.15
C ASN A 241 11.11 -4.30 -2.97
N LEU A 242 11.34 -3.64 -4.12
CA LEU A 242 12.45 -3.87 -5.06
C LEU A 242 13.20 -2.57 -5.26
N ALA A 243 14.48 -2.57 -4.89
CA ALA A 243 15.32 -1.38 -5.00
C ALA A 243 15.82 -1.15 -6.44
N ASP A 244 15.74 0.10 -6.91
CA ASP A 244 16.38 0.58 -8.15
C ASP A 244 16.91 2.02 -7.94
N PRO A 245 18.21 2.28 -8.07
CA PRO A 245 19.30 1.30 -8.23
C PRO A 245 19.63 0.55 -6.92
N ILE A 246 20.16 -0.66 -7.05
CA ILE A 246 20.74 -1.39 -5.92
C ILE A 246 21.99 -0.63 -5.49
N VAL A 247 22.07 -0.29 -4.20
CA VAL A 247 23.20 0.43 -3.64
C VAL A 247 24.33 -0.57 -3.36
N PRO A 248 25.53 -0.44 -3.99
CA PRO A 248 26.67 -1.28 -3.67
C PRO A 248 27.05 -1.13 -2.18
N ASP A 249 27.65 -2.18 -1.62
CA ASP A 249 28.22 -2.20 -0.26
C ASP A 249 27.23 -2.11 0.93
N ARG A 250 25.92 -2.15 0.68
CA ARG A 250 24.92 -2.37 1.72
C ARG A 250 24.36 -3.79 1.59
N GLU A 251 24.08 -4.43 2.72
CA GLU A 251 23.34 -5.70 2.72
C GLU A 251 21.98 -5.47 2.08
N ASP A 252 21.83 -5.93 0.84
CA ASP A 252 20.59 -5.87 0.10
C ASP A 252 20.16 -7.29 -0.23
N SER A 253 19.06 -7.72 0.35
CA SER A 253 18.43 -9.01 0.05
C SER A 253 18.01 -9.14 -1.42
N ASP A 254 18.04 -8.01 -2.17
CA ASP A 254 17.56 -7.93 -3.54
C ASP A 254 18.68 -7.99 -4.59
N ARG A 255 19.92 -8.26 -4.19
CA ARG A 255 21.06 -8.39 -5.15
C ARG A 255 20.77 -9.38 -6.27
N ASP A 256 20.10 -10.50 -5.94
CA ASP A 256 19.72 -11.54 -6.90
C ASP A 256 18.56 -11.10 -7.82
N LEU A 257 17.84 -10.05 -7.46
CA LEU A 257 16.72 -9.50 -8.22
C LEU A 257 17.10 -8.29 -9.08
N LYS A 258 18.42 -8.04 -9.23
CA LYS A 258 18.93 -6.93 -10.03
C LYS A 258 18.38 -6.95 -11.46
N GLY A 259 17.77 -5.84 -11.87
CA GLY A 259 17.22 -5.71 -13.21
C GLY A 259 15.80 -6.24 -13.39
N LEU A 260 15.19 -6.83 -12.36
CA LEU A 260 13.83 -7.38 -12.44
C LEU A 260 12.79 -6.31 -12.82
N LEU A 261 12.93 -5.07 -12.31
CA LEU A 261 12.07 -3.94 -12.71
C LEU A 261 12.23 -3.57 -14.20
N LYS A 262 13.43 -3.73 -14.78
CA LYS A 262 13.65 -3.55 -16.23
C LYS A 262 12.97 -4.63 -17.04
N VAL A 263 13.04 -5.88 -16.56
CA VAL A 263 12.34 -7.02 -17.18
C VAL A 263 10.83 -6.83 -17.10
N PHE A 264 10.33 -6.39 -15.94
CA PHE A 264 8.90 -6.06 -15.76
C PHE A 264 8.46 -4.98 -16.75
N ALA A 265 9.18 -3.86 -16.86
CA ALA A 265 8.88 -2.79 -17.80
C ALA A 265 8.85 -3.28 -19.26
N ALA A 266 9.87 -4.07 -19.67
CA ALA A 266 9.94 -4.62 -21.01
C ALA A 266 8.78 -5.60 -21.33
N ASN A 267 8.39 -6.44 -20.36
CA ASN A 267 7.31 -7.41 -20.54
C ASN A 267 5.92 -6.79 -20.56
N THR A 268 5.71 -5.69 -19.85
CA THR A 268 4.42 -5.00 -19.75
C THR A 268 4.25 -3.87 -20.75
N GLY A 269 5.33 -3.36 -21.32
CA GLY A 269 5.34 -2.15 -22.14
C GLY A 269 5.14 -0.86 -21.32
N LEU A 270 5.18 -0.95 -19.99
CA LEU A 270 5.11 0.23 -19.12
C LEU A 270 6.49 0.87 -18.97
N SER A 271 6.49 2.19 -18.88
CA SER A 271 7.69 2.97 -18.58
C SER A 271 7.76 3.28 -17.08
N PRO A 272 8.92 3.12 -16.43
CA PRO A 272 9.10 3.60 -15.07
C PRO A 272 9.15 5.13 -15.03
N PHE A 273 8.63 5.72 -13.95
CA PHE A 273 8.86 7.14 -13.70
C PHE A 273 10.35 7.42 -13.47
N LYS A 274 10.79 8.60 -13.88
CA LYS A 274 12.18 9.06 -13.71
C LYS A 274 12.18 10.52 -13.38
N ALA A 275 12.97 10.94 -12.39
CA ALA A 275 13.25 12.34 -12.13
C ALA A 275 14.55 12.78 -12.83
N GLU A 276 14.72 14.08 -12.98
CA GLU A 276 15.97 14.67 -13.51
C GLU A 276 17.16 14.41 -12.59
N ALA A 277 16.92 14.41 -11.26
CA ALA A 277 17.92 14.06 -10.25
C ALA A 277 17.53 12.74 -9.55
N PRO A 278 18.50 11.91 -9.13
CA PRO A 278 18.22 10.72 -8.33
C PRO A 278 17.46 11.07 -7.05
N PHE A 279 16.46 10.27 -6.71
CA PHE A 279 15.71 10.36 -5.47
C PHE A 279 15.43 8.96 -4.92
N TYR A 280 15.09 8.89 -3.64
CA TYR A 280 14.88 7.64 -2.93
C TYR A 280 13.60 7.72 -2.11
N SER A 281 13.07 6.58 -1.71
CA SER A 281 11.83 6.51 -0.92
C SER A 281 12.02 5.92 0.48
N MET A 282 13.07 5.14 0.72
CA MET A 282 13.27 4.44 1.99
C MET A 282 14.75 4.33 2.41
N PRO A 283 15.05 4.37 3.73
CA PRO A 283 14.19 4.86 4.81
C PRO A 283 14.04 6.38 4.74
N SER A 284 12.89 6.92 5.14
CA SER A 284 12.65 8.38 5.06
C SER A 284 13.68 9.19 5.84
N SER A 285 14.21 8.65 6.96
CA SER A 285 15.33 9.23 7.70
C SER A 285 16.68 8.89 7.07
N GLY A 286 17.04 9.56 5.97
CA GLY A 286 18.27 9.32 5.24
C GLY A 286 18.10 8.29 4.12
N ALA A 287 17.13 8.52 3.27
CA ALA A 287 16.74 7.64 2.17
C ALA A 287 17.90 7.30 1.22
N TYR A 288 18.03 6.04 0.88
CA TYR A 288 19.05 5.53 -0.03
C TYR A 288 18.54 4.43 -0.97
N LYS A 289 17.29 3.96 -0.80
CA LYS A 289 16.64 2.99 -1.68
C LYS A 289 15.40 3.61 -2.32
N LEU A 290 15.17 3.32 -3.59
CA LEU A 290 13.91 3.57 -4.26
C LEU A 290 13.20 2.23 -4.41
N ILE A 291 12.19 1.98 -3.57
CA ILE A 291 11.39 0.75 -3.56
C ILE A 291 9.91 1.01 -3.88
N ASP A 292 9.50 2.26 -3.82
CA ASP A 292 8.18 2.73 -4.23
C ASP A 292 8.26 3.22 -5.68
N HIS A 293 7.43 2.67 -6.57
CA HIS A 293 7.52 2.93 -8.00
C HIS A 293 6.18 3.32 -8.60
N ILE A 294 6.25 4.10 -9.68
CA ILE A 294 5.14 4.43 -10.56
C ILE A 294 5.53 4.04 -11.99
N PHE A 295 4.75 3.15 -12.60
CA PHE A 295 4.87 2.75 -13.99
C PHE A 295 3.63 3.22 -14.76
N TYR A 296 3.82 3.65 -16.00
CA TYR A 296 2.74 4.16 -16.86
C TYR A 296 2.88 3.64 -18.29
N SER A 297 1.75 3.48 -18.98
CA SER A 297 1.72 3.05 -20.38
C SER A 297 2.06 4.18 -21.35
N PRO A 298 2.38 3.85 -22.63
CA PRO A 298 2.62 4.86 -23.68
C PRO A 298 1.46 5.83 -23.93
N GLY A 299 0.25 5.56 -23.40
CA GLY A 299 -0.86 6.52 -23.40
C GLY A 299 -0.65 7.75 -22.53
N PHE A 300 0.48 7.81 -21.79
CA PHE A 300 0.88 8.95 -20.98
C PHE A 300 2.29 9.42 -21.32
N ARG A 301 2.52 10.72 -21.21
CA ARG A 301 3.84 11.31 -21.22
C ARG A 301 4.22 11.78 -19.82
N LEU A 302 5.38 11.37 -19.33
CA LEU A 302 5.93 11.88 -18.08
C LEU A 302 6.42 13.31 -18.28
N GLU A 303 5.94 14.23 -17.45
CA GLU A 303 6.39 15.62 -17.43
C GLU A 303 7.39 15.88 -16.31
N LYS A 304 7.10 15.35 -15.12
CA LYS A 304 7.95 15.52 -13.95
C LYS A 304 7.75 14.40 -12.95
N ALA A 305 8.77 14.08 -12.18
CA ALA A 305 8.68 13.12 -11.09
C ALA A 305 9.62 13.49 -9.94
N GLY A 306 9.37 12.92 -8.76
CA GLY A 306 10.20 13.10 -7.58
C GLY A 306 9.62 12.40 -6.36
N ASN A 307 10.13 12.79 -5.19
CA ASN A 307 9.59 12.41 -3.89
C ASN A 307 9.25 13.64 -3.06
N ILE A 308 8.55 13.45 -1.94
CA ILE A 308 8.43 14.45 -0.90
C ILE A 308 9.60 14.24 0.06
N ALA A 309 10.63 15.06 -0.09
CA ALA A 309 11.81 14.99 0.77
C ALA A 309 11.49 15.44 2.21
N ASP A 310 12.34 15.04 3.15
CA ASP A 310 12.35 15.50 4.55
C ASP A 310 11.07 15.25 5.36
N SER A 311 10.20 14.32 4.92
CA SER A 311 9.05 13.89 5.72
C SER A 311 9.44 12.75 6.65
N THR A 312 9.03 12.86 7.92
CA THR A 312 9.20 11.82 8.95
C THR A 312 7.88 11.19 9.37
N ALA A 313 6.82 11.46 8.60
CA ALA A 313 5.48 10.99 8.91
C ALA A 313 5.26 9.49 8.66
N SER A 314 6.10 8.86 7.84
CA SER A 314 6.24 7.43 7.61
C SER A 314 7.72 7.08 7.53
N ASP A 315 8.09 5.81 7.58
CA ASP A 315 9.44 5.31 7.25
C ASP A 315 9.71 5.29 5.74
N HIS A 316 8.67 5.52 4.91
CA HIS A 316 8.78 5.81 3.49
C HIS A 316 8.58 7.30 3.18
N LEU A 317 9.12 7.76 2.05
CA LEU A 317 8.80 9.03 1.44
C LEU A 317 7.79 8.82 0.30
N ALA A 318 6.77 9.66 0.22
CA ALA A 318 5.84 9.64 -0.90
C ALA A 318 6.58 9.93 -2.21
N VAL A 319 6.34 9.12 -3.25
CA VAL A 319 6.83 9.34 -4.59
C VAL A 319 5.72 9.82 -5.51
N TRP A 320 6.05 10.65 -6.49
CA TRP A 320 5.05 11.25 -7.36
C TRP A 320 5.50 11.39 -8.81
N ALA A 321 4.54 11.42 -9.71
CA ALA A 321 4.72 11.70 -11.13
C ALA A 321 3.60 12.61 -11.64
N ILE A 322 3.95 13.57 -12.52
CA ILE A 322 3.00 14.34 -13.31
C ILE A 322 2.97 13.73 -14.71
N LEU A 323 1.82 13.24 -15.10
CA LEU A 323 1.58 12.56 -16.37
C LEU A 323 0.57 13.34 -17.20
N SER A 324 0.87 13.53 -18.50
CA SER A 324 -0.08 14.08 -19.48
C SER A 324 -0.67 12.93 -20.31
N PRO A 325 -2.01 12.72 -20.32
CA PRO A 325 -2.65 11.82 -21.28
C PRO A 325 -2.37 12.27 -22.72
N LEU A 326 -2.11 11.30 -23.61
CA LEU A 326 -1.82 11.56 -25.04
C LEU A 326 -3.09 11.49 -25.90
#